data_2291db9d6b4693a4c2c913d9ad777269
#
_entry.id   2291db9d6b4693a4c2c913d9ad777269
#
_cell.length_a   1.000
_cell.length_b   1.000
_cell.length_c   1.000
_cell.angle_alpha   90.00
_cell.angle_beta   90.00
_cell.angle_gamma   90.00
#
_symmetry.space_group_name_H-M   'P 1'
#
loop_
_entity.id
_entity.type
_entity.pdbx_description
1 polymer ?
#
loop_
_entity_poly.entity_id
_entity_poly.type
_entity_poly.pdbx_seq_one_letter_code
_entity_poly.pdbx_strand_id
1 'polypeptide(L)'
;VSNQIWGLLKNTKLILAFSVILLIVGFEIGLMTAVPKYLLERCNMPIEQGGLGCSLYFSARMIGTFVGSILLARYSSRRFLVVNMIAALFVFTIFMISSDGMIILISLFGVGLFCANVFPIVFSMAIQSEPSKANEISALMIMGVAGGAILPLFMGIIADASNQLFSLFVPLFALVYIFCVSLKMK
;
A
#
# COMPACT_ATOMS: atom_id res chain seq x y z
N VAL A 1 6.45 -27.39 -10.85
CA VAL A 1 6.34 -26.04 -10.27
C VAL A 1 5.07 -25.33 -10.77
N SER A 2 4.82 -25.28 -12.09
CA SER A 2 3.67 -24.59 -12.67
C SER A 2 2.32 -25.13 -12.16
N ASN A 3 2.08 -26.45 -12.19
CA ASN A 3 0.82 -27.06 -11.74
C ASN A 3 0.55 -26.89 -10.24
N GLN A 4 1.57 -26.72 -9.44
CA GLN A 4 1.44 -26.49 -7.99
C GLN A 4 0.98 -25.07 -7.69
N ILE A 5 1.51 -24.05 -8.42
CA ILE A 5 1.08 -22.64 -8.29
C ILE A 5 -0.38 -22.50 -8.70
N TRP A 6 -0.82 -23.13 -9.79
CA TRP A 6 -2.23 -23.12 -10.20
C TRP A 6 -3.16 -23.74 -9.16
N GLY A 7 -2.69 -24.75 -8.42
CA GLY A 7 -3.42 -25.32 -7.29
C GLY A 7 -3.61 -24.32 -6.13
N LEU A 8 -2.64 -23.45 -5.88
CA LEU A 8 -2.71 -22.43 -4.84
C LEU A 8 -3.73 -21.33 -5.17
N LEU A 9 -3.91 -21.00 -6.46
CA LEU A 9 -4.92 -20.06 -6.92
C LEU A 9 -6.37 -20.50 -6.70
N LYS A 10 -6.61 -21.76 -6.27
CA LYS A 10 -7.94 -22.22 -5.83
C LYS A 10 -8.21 -21.89 -4.37
N ASN A 11 -7.19 -21.58 -3.58
CA ASN A 11 -7.34 -21.19 -2.18
C ASN A 11 -7.68 -19.70 -2.08
N THR A 12 -8.92 -19.40 -1.70
CA THR A 12 -9.42 -18.02 -1.59
C THR A 12 -8.56 -17.15 -0.67
N LYS A 13 -7.98 -17.71 0.40
CA LYS A 13 -7.10 -16.94 1.31
C LYS A 13 -5.83 -16.49 0.62
N LEU A 14 -5.23 -17.36 -0.21
CA LEU A 14 -4.02 -17.04 -0.95
C LEU A 14 -4.28 -16.04 -2.08
N ILE A 15 -5.41 -16.13 -2.76
CA ILE A 15 -5.82 -15.14 -3.76
C ILE A 15 -6.02 -13.78 -3.12
N LEU A 16 -6.70 -13.72 -1.98
CA LEU A 16 -6.90 -12.45 -1.25
C LEU A 16 -5.57 -11.87 -0.77
N ALA A 17 -4.66 -12.69 -0.24
CA ALA A 17 -3.33 -12.24 0.15
C ALA A 17 -2.53 -11.72 -1.06
N PHE A 18 -2.54 -12.44 -2.19
CA PHE A 18 -1.91 -12.02 -3.43
C PHE A 18 -2.44 -10.68 -3.92
N SER A 19 -3.77 -10.51 -3.96
CA SER A 19 -4.40 -9.26 -4.40
C SER A 19 -4.06 -8.08 -3.48
N VAL A 20 -3.96 -8.30 -2.16
CA VAL A 20 -3.53 -7.26 -1.22
C VAL A 20 -2.08 -6.86 -1.47
N ILE A 21 -1.18 -7.83 -1.69
CA ILE A 21 0.24 -7.54 -2.00
C ILE A 21 0.35 -6.76 -3.32
N LEU A 22 -0.37 -7.18 -4.35
CA LEU A 22 -0.39 -6.50 -5.64
C LEU A 22 -0.86 -5.04 -5.48
N LEU A 23 -1.91 -4.82 -4.72
CA LEU A 23 -2.47 -3.48 -4.53
C LEU A 23 -1.63 -2.60 -3.61
N ILE A 24 -1.03 -3.14 -2.54
CA ILE A 24 -0.21 -2.31 -1.64
C ILE A 24 1.10 -1.88 -2.29
N VAL A 25 1.74 -2.76 -3.06
CA VAL A 25 2.94 -2.40 -3.82
C VAL A 25 2.60 -1.41 -4.94
N GLY A 26 1.51 -1.65 -5.65
CA GLY A 26 1.01 -0.71 -6.66
C GLY A 26 0.63 0.64 -6.09
N PHE A 27 -0.05 0.67 -4.93
CA PHE A 27 -0.36 1.87 -4.17
C PHE A 27 0.91 2.66 -3.87
N GLU A 28 1.91 2.01 -3.32
CA GLU A 28 3.15 2.66 -2.89
C GLU A 28 3.92 3.27 -4.06
N ILE A 29 4.17 2.49 -5.10
CA ILE A 29 4.91 2.98 -6.28
C ILE A 29 4.10 4.02 -7.03
N GLY A 30 2.80 3.81 -7.19
CA GLY A 30 1.90 4.76 -7.83
C GLY A 30 1.83 6.10 -7.09
N LEU A 31 1.70 6.06 -5.76
CA LEU A 31 1.69 7.28 -4.96
C LEU A 31 3.02 8.03 -5.08
N MET A 32 4.16 7.33 -4.99
CA MET A 32 5.48 7.98 -5.07
C MET A 32 5.75 8.61 -6.45
N THR A 33 5.23 8.03 -7.52
CA THR A 33 5.34 8.62 -8.86
C THR A 33 4.42 9.83 -9.04
N ALA A 34 3.26 9.85 -8.39
CA ALA A 34 2.28 10.93 -8.48
C ALA A 34 2.60 12.13 -7.57
N VAL A 35 3.23 11.91 -6.41
CA VAL A 35 3.46 12.92 -5.36
C VAL A 35 4.15 14.20 -5.86
N PRO A 36 5.25 14.16 -6.64
CA PRO A 36 5.89 15.40 -7.08
C PRO A 36 4.98 16.28 -7.94
N LYS A 37 4.25 15.68 -8.88
CA LYS A 37 3.29 16.40 -9.72
C LYS A 37 2.09 16.90 -8.92
N TYR A 38 1.59 16.08 -7.98
CA TYR A 38 0.48 16.46 -7.13
C TYR A 38 0.81 17.67 -6.24
N LEU A 39 2.01 17.70 -5.65
CA LEU A 39 2.48 18.85 -4.87
C LEU A 39 2.63 20.12 -5.71
N LEU A 40 3.10 19.97 -6.96
CA LEU A 40 3.17 21.08 -7.90
C LEU A 40 1.77 21.62 -8.24
N GLU A 41 0.84 20.77 -8.64
CA GLU A 41 -0.52 21.15 -9.03
C GLU A 41 -1.34 21.73 -7.87
N ARG A 42 -1.15 21.19 -6.67
CA ARG A 42 -2.01 21.51 -5.52
C ARG A 42 -1.49 22.65 -4.65
N CYS A 43 -0.16 22.77 -4.51
CA CYS A 43 0.49 23.70 -3.60
C CYS A 43 1.48 24.64 -4.30
N ASN A 44 1.61 24.56 -5.63
CA ASN A 44 2.66 25.25 -6.41
C ASN A 44 4.08 24.97 -5.89
N MET A 45 4.30 23.80 -5.28
CA MET A 45 5.61 23.40 -4.79
C MET A 45 6.48 22.95 -5.98
N PRO A 46 7.71 23.49 -6.14
CA PRO A 46 8.59 23.11 -7.24
C PRO A 46 8.83 21.58 -7.27
N ILE A 47 8.90 20.99 -8.46
CA ILE A 47 9.12 19.54 -8.66
C ILE A 47 10.39 19.08 -7.95
N GLU A 48 11.42 19.91 -7.90
CA GLU A 48 12.68 19.63 -7.18
C GLU A 48 12.47 19.38 -5.68
N GLN A 49 11.47 20.02 -5.09
CA GLN A 49 11.08 19.83 -3.69
C GLN A 49 10.08 18.65 -3.52
N GLY A 50 9.50 18.15 -4.59
CA GLY A 50 8.60 17.00 -4.58
C GLY A 50 9.25 15.72 -4.01
N GLY A 51 10.57 15.62 -4.13
CA GLY A 51 11.36 14.55 -3.49
C GLY A 51 11.30 14.55 -1.95
N LEU A 52 11.01 15.71 -1.31
CA LEU A 52 10.79 15.78 0.14
C LEU A 52 9.59 14.93 0.58
N GLY A 53 8.50 14.96 -0.20
CA GLY A 53 7.34 14.13 0.08
C GLY A 53 7.67 12.64 0.05
N CYS A 54 8.40 12.19 -0.97
CA CYS A 54 8.85 10.81 -1.08
C CYS A 54 9.80 10.44 0.08
N SER A 55 10.73 11.31 0.44
CA SER A 55 11.67 11.09 1.54
C SER A 55 10.96 10.98 2.89
N LEU A 56 9.95 11.83 3.14
CA LEU A 56 9.11 11.77 4.34
C LEU A 56 8.32 10.46 4.41
N TYR A 57 7.74 10.03 3.30
CA TYR A 57 7.01 8.78 3.23
C TYR A 57 7.90 7.58 3.58
N PHE A 58 9.07 7.46 2.96
CA PHE A 58 9.97 6.34 3.21
C PHE A 58 10.60 6.39 4.60
N SER A 59 10.89 7.57 5.15
CA SER A 59 11.33 7.73 6.54
C SER A 59 10.26 7.26 7.53
N ALA A 60 9.02 7.65 7.30
CA ALA A 60 7.87 7.20 8.10
C ALA A 60 7.68 5.70 7.99
N ARG A 61 7.83 5.13 6.80
CA ARG A 61 7.73 3.69 6.58
C ARG A 61 8.82 2.93 7.34
N MET A 62 10.04 3.42 7.35
CA MET A 62 11.13 2.81 8.12
C MET A 62 10.80 2.79 9.61
N ILE A 63 10.35 3.93 10.16
CA ILE A 63 9.91 4.05 11.56
C ILE A 63 8.72 3.11 11.83
N GLY A 64 7.71 3.13 10.95
CA GLY A 64 6.49 2.31 11.07
C GLY A 64 6.78 0.82 11.04
N THR A 65 7.72 0.37 10.20
CA THR A 65 8.13 -1.04 10.15
C THR A 65 8.83 -1.44 11.45
N PHE A 66 9.71 -0.60 11.98
CA PHE A 66 10.41 -0.87 13.23
C PHE A 66 9.45 -0.92 14.43
N VAL A 67 8.65 0.12 14.61
CA VAL A 67 7.64 0.20 15.68
C VAL A 67 6.61 -0.91 15.53
N GLY A 68 6.16 -1.18 14.32
CA GLY A 68 5.19 -2.24 14.02
C GLY A 68 5.71 -3.62 14.37
N SER A 69 6.99 -3.92 14.16
CA SER A 69 7.58 -5.20 14.55
C SER A 69 7.51 -5.43 16.06
N ILE A 70 7.72 -4.39 16.87
CA ILE A 70 7.60 -4.44 18.34
C ILE A 70 6.14 -4.64 18.76
N LEU A 71 5.21 -3.92 18.12
CA LEU A 71 3.79 -4.01 18.44
C LEU A 71 3.18 -5.36 18.04
N LEU A 72 3.60 -5.93 16.92
CA LEU A 72 3.16 -7.24 16.45
C LEU A 72 3.58 -8.39 17.38
N ALA A 73 4.61 -8.19 18.21
CA ALA A 73 4.95 -9.14 19.26
C ALA A 73 3.89 -9.21 20.38
N ARG A 74 3.07 -8.16 20.54
CA ARG A 74 2.06 -8.04 21.60
C ARG A 74 0.61 -8.14 21.11
N TYR A 75 0.35 -7.73 19.85
CA TYR A 75 -0.99 -7.66 19.28
C TYR A 75 -1.15 -8.65 18.14
N SER A 76 -2.39 -9.11 17.91
CA SER A 76 -2.67 -9.98 16.76
C SER A 76 -2.48 -9.23 15.44
N SER A 77 -1.85 -9.88 14.48
CA SER A 77 -1.55 -9.33 13.14
C SER A 77 -2.79 -8.76 12.46
N ARG A 78 -3.94 -9.44 12.61
CA ARG A 78 -5.22 -8.99 12.03
C ARG A 78 -5.70 -7.67 12.64
N ARG A 79 -5.72 -7.56 13.97
CA ARG A 79 -6.19 -6.33 14.64
C ARG A 79 -5.27 -5.16 14.30
N PHE A 80 -3.98 -5.40 14.33
CA PHE A 80 -2.98 -4.42 13.95
C PHE A 80 -3.18 -3.94 12.51
N LEU A 81 -3.38 -4.86 11.55
CA LEU A 81 -3.63 -4.54 10.15
C LEU A 81 -4.91 -3.70 9.97
N VAL A 82 -6.02 -4.08 10.60
CA VAL A 82 -7.30 -3.36 10.49
C VAL A 82 -7.18 -1.94 11.04
N VAL A 83 -6.58 -1.76 12.22
CA VAL A 83 -6.40 -0.43 12.82
C VAL A 83 -5.52 0.46 11.93
N ASN A 84 -4.41 -0.09 11.42
CA ASN A 84 -3.54 0.65 10.50
C ASN A 84 -4.25 1.03 9.20
N MET A 85 -5.11 0.17 8.65
CA MET A 85 -5.87 0.49 7.44
C MET A 85 -6.91 1.58 7.66
N ILE A 86 -7.60 1.59 8.82
CA ILE A 86 -8.51 2.69 9.17
C ILE A 86 -7.74 4.01 9.28
N ALA A 87 -6.61 4.01 9.97
CA ALA A 87 -5.77 5.19 10.13
C ALA A 87 -5.20 5.66 8.77
N ALA A 88 -4.73 4.73 7.92
CA ALA A 88 -4.23 5.04 6.60
C ALA A 88 -5.30 5.66 5.70
N LEU A 89 -6.52 5.12 5.68
CA LEU A 89 -7.65 5.67 4.92
C LEU A 89 -8.01 7.07 5.40
N PHE A 90 -8.08 7.29 6.70
CA PHE A 90 -8.38 8.60 7.25
C PHE A 90 -7.33 9.64 6.85
N VAL A 91 -6.06 9.32 7.05
CA VAL A 91 -4.95 10.23 6.71
C VAL A 91 -4.81 10.43 5.21
N PHE A 92 -5.04 9.38 4.39
CA PHE A 92 -5.02 9.51 2.93
C PHE A 92 -6.16 10.38 2.41
N THR A 93 -7.32 10.35 3.07
CA THR A 93 -8.42 11.27 2.74
C THR A 93 -8.04 12.73 3.03
N ILE A 94 -7.37 12.99 4.17
CA ILE A 94 -6.85 14.34 4.49
C ILE A 94 -5.83 14.76 3.43
N PHE A 95 -4.92 13.87 3.01
CA PHE A 95 -3.96 14.09 1.94
C PHE A 95 -4.64 14.55 0.65
N MET A 96 -5.74 13.91 0.25
CA MET A 96 -6.46 14.22 -0.99
C MET A 96 -7.24 15.55 -0.92
N ILE A 97 -7.81 15.88 0.23
CA ILE A 97 -8.69 17.05 0.39
C ILE A 97 -7.88 18.33 0.62
N SER A 98 -6.74 18.24 1.29
CA SER A 98 -5.93 19.39 1.66
C SER A 98 -5.35 20.12 0.43
N SER A 99 -5.18 21.43 0.59
CA SER A 99 -4.44 22.29 -0.36
C SER A 99 -3.24 22.95 0.31
N ASP A 100 -3.04 22.72 1.59
CA ASP A 100 -1.89 23.21 2.35
C ASP A 100 -0.73 22.22 2.23
N GLY A 101 0.44 22.69 1.76
CA GLY A 101 1.60 21.84 1.53
C GLY A 101 2.11 21.15 2.79
N MET A 102 2.02 21.82 3.96
CA MET A 102 2.46 21.25 5.23
C MET A 102 1.54 20.10 5.67
N ILE A 103 0.21 20.29 5.54
CA ILE A 103 -0.76 19.26 5.86
C ILE A 103 -0.61 18.06 4.92
N ILE A 104 -0.36 18.30 3.64
CA ILE A 104 -0.10 17.23 2.65
C ILE A 104 1.15 16.44 3.03
N LEU A 105 2.26 17.09 3.38
CA LEU A 105 3.50 16.42 3.78
C LEU A 105 3.35 15.61 5.08
N ILE A 106 2.66 16.17 6.08
CA ILE A 106 2.36 15.45 7.34
C ILE A 106 1.45 14.26 7.08
N SER A 107 0.45 14.41 6.23
CA SER A 107 -0.45 13.31 5.83
C SER A 107 0.31 12.21 5.09
N LEU A 108 1.22 12.59 4.21
CA LEU A 108 2.06 11.64 3.48
C LEU A 108 2.97 10.83 4.42
N PHE A 109 3.54 11.49 5.44
CA PHE A 109 4.26 10.82 6.52
C PHE A 109 3.35 9.81 7.24
N GLY A 110 2.14 10.22 7.62
CA GLY A 110 1.17 9.34 8.27
C GLY A 110 0.80 8.12 7.43
N VAL A 111 0.57 8.31 6.12
CA VAL A 111 0.28 7.20 5.20
C VAL A 111 1.45 6.21 5.15
N GLY A 112 2.69 6.71 5.05
CA GLY A 112 3.89 5.88 5.08
C GLY A 112 3.99 5.04 6.36
N LEU A 113 3.69 5.66 7.50
CA LEU A 113 3.71 5.01 8.82
C LEU A 113 2.70 3.87 8.92
N PHE A 114 1.44 4.12 8.54
CA PHE A 114 0.35 3.15 8.70
C PHE A 114 0.36 2.06 7.62
N CYS A 115 0.86 2.32 6.41
CA CYS A 115 0.98 1.32 5.35
C CYS A 115 2.23 0.44 5.48
N ALA A 116 3.20 0.80 6.33
CA ALA A 116 4.52 0.16 6.43
C ALA A 116 4.48 -1.36 6.60
N ASN A 117 3.54 -1.86 7.41
CA ASN A 117 3.51 -3.26 7.82
C ASN A 117 2.50 -4.12 7.04
N VAL A 118 1.78 -3.56 6.08
CA VAL A 118 0.75 -4.31 5.32
C VAL A 118 1.38 -5.47 4.56
N PHE A 119 2.42 -5.20 3.78
CA PHE A 119 3.11 -6.24 3.01
C PHE A 119 3.66 -7.37 3.89
N PRO A 120 4.52 -7.12 4.91
CA PRO A 120 5.09 -8.19 5.72
C PRO A 120 4.05 -8.98 6.51
N ILE A 121 2.98 -8.34 6.99
CA ILE A 121 1.90 -9.03 7.71
C ILE A 121 1.18 -10.00 6.78
N VAL A 122 0.74 -9.52 5.62
CA VAL A 122 -0.03 -10.33 4.66
C VAL A 122 0.82 -11.46 4.10
N PHE A 123 2.09 -11.18 3.81
CA PHE A 123 3.06 -12.19 3.37
C PHE A 123 3.25 -13.28 4.41
N SER A 124 3.46 -12.90 5.68
CA SER A 124 3.59 -13.85 6.79
C SER A 124 2.33 -14.69 6.99
N MET A 125 1.14 -14.07 6.96
CA MET A 125 -0.14 -14.77 7.08
C MET A 125 -0.36 -15.76 5.95
N ALA A 126 0.04 -15.42 4.73
CA ALA A 126 -0.05 -16.31 3.57
C ALA A 126 0.82 -17.56 3.76
N ILE A 127 2.08 -17.41 4.18
CA ILE A 127 2.97 -18.56 4.43
C ILE A 127 2.44 -19.44 5.57
N GLN A 128 1.94 -18.82 6.65
CA GLN A 128 1.41 -19.55 7.79
C GLN A 128 0.12 -20.33 7.49
N SER A 129 -0.58 -19.99 6.42
CA SER A 129 -1.81 -20.70 6.02
C SER A 129 -1.54 -22.14 5.53
N GLU A 130 -0.41 -22.36 4.85
CA GLU A 130 0.04 -23.67 4.37
C GLU A 130 1.57 -23.80 4.48
N PRO A 131 2.13 -24.04 5.66
CA PRO A 131 3.60 -24.04 5.86
C PRO A 131 4.36 -25.07 5.02
N SER A 132 3.69 -26.18 4.65
CA SER A 132 4.26 -27.21 3.78
C SER A 132 4.55 -26.74 2.36
N LYS A 133 3.93 -25.62 1.91
CA LYS A 133 4.07 -25.01 0.59
C LYS A 133 4.66 -23.60 0.68
N ALA A 134 5.46 -23.31 1.70
CA ALA A 134 5.99 -21.98 1.95
C ALA A 134 6.77 -21.41 0.78
N ASN A 135 7.51 -22.22 0.05
CA ASN A 135 8.31 -21.78 -1.11
C ASN A 135 7.41 -21.34 -2.28
N GLU A 136 6.39 -22.14 -2.60
CA GLU A 136 5.44 -21.83 -3.68
C GLU A 136 4.58 -20.62 -3.35
N ILE A 137 4.15 -20.49 -2.09
CA ILE A 137 3.40 -19.33 -1.61
C ILE A 137 4.28 -18.09 -1.66
N SER A 138 5.53 -18.15 -1.24
CA SER A 138 6.46 -17.04 -1.33
C SER A 138 6.67 -16.60 -2.79
N ALA A 139 6.82 -17.54 -3.71
CA ALA A 139 6.93 -17.24 -5.13
C ALA A 139 5.67 -16.53 -5.66
N LEU A 140 4.48 -17.02 -5.29
CA LEU A 140 3.20 -16.40 -5.66
C LEU A 140 3.10 -14.97 -5.10
N MET A 141 3.43 -14.77 -3.82
CA MET A 141 3.36 -13.44 -3.20
C MET A 141 4.34 -12.45 -3.83
N ILE A 142 5.56 -12.90 -4.18
CA ILE A 142 6.55 -12.06 -4.86
C ILE A 142 6.07 -11.67 -6.26
N MET A 143 5.35 -12.54 -6.97
CA MET A 143 4.72 -12.17 -8.25
C MET A 143 3.72 -11.02 -8.09
N GLY A 144 3.09 -10.86 -6.92
CA GLY A 144 2.22 -9.73 -6.61
C GLY A 144 2.93 -8.36 -6.65
N VAL A 145 4.26 -8.33 -6.53
CA VAL A 145 5.05 -7.09 -6.66
C VAL A 145 4.88 -6.44 -8.05
N ALA A 146 4.45 -7.22 -9.07
CA ALA A 146 4.09 -6.69 -10.39
C ALA A 146 3.00 -5.61 -10.34
N GLY A 147 2.22 -5.52 -9.25
CA GLY A 147 1.29 -4.41 -9.00
C GLY A 147 1.94 -3.03 -9.06
N GLY A 148 3.24 -2.96 -8.72
CA GLY A 148 4.04 -1.75 -8.85
C GLY A 148 4.21 -1.22 -10.28
N ALA A 149 3.98 -2.04 -11.30
CA ALA A 149 3.92 -1.60 -12.69
C ALA A 149 2.48 -1.31 -13.14
N ILE A 150 1.51 -2.05 -12.61
CA ILE A 150 0.12 -2.02 -13.06
C ILE A 150 -0.61 -0.74 -12.57
N LEU A 151 -0.58 -0.46 -11.27
CA LEU A 151 -1.32 0.68 -10.72
C LEU A 151 -0.80 2.04 -11.23
N PRO A 152 0.52 2.31 -11.28
CA PRO A 152 1.04 3.55 -11.83
C PRO A 152 0.62 3.78 -13.28
N LEU A 153 0.50 2.71 -14.08
CA LEU A 153 0.01 2.82 -15.47
C LEU A 153 -1.41 3.38 -15.52
N PHE A 154 -2.34 2.83 -14.73
CA PHE A 154 -3.71 3.37 -14.64
C PHE A 154 -3.74 4.78 -14.09
N MET A 155 -2.93 5.08 -13.09
CA MET A 155 -2.82 6.41 -12.52
C MET A 155 -2.31 7.43 -13.56
N GLY A 156 -1.31 7.06 -14.36
CA GLY A 156 -0.79 7.89 -15.43
C GLY A 156 -1.85 8.22 -16.49
N ILE A 157 -2.58 7.21 -16.96
CA ILE A 157 -3.66 7.38 -17.96
C ILE A 157 -4.73 8.35 -17.43
N ILE A 158 -5.13 8.21 -16.16
CA ILE A 158 -6.15 9.08 -15.55
C ILE A 158 -5.59 10.50 -15.34
N ALA A 159 -4.35 10.63 -14.91
CA ALA A 159 -3.71 11.92 -14.71
C ALA A 159 -3.57 12.71 -16.01
N ASP A 160 -3.22 12.05 -17.10
CA ASP A 160 -3.08 12.65 -18.43
C ASP A 160 -4.45 13.06 -19.02
N ALA A 161 -5.50 12.28 -18.72
CA ALA A 161 -6.86 12.56 -19.18
C ALA A 161 -7.58 13.63 -18.35
N SER A 162 -7.13 13.89 -17.12
CA SER A 162 -7.82 14.77 -16.17
C SER A 162 -6.83 15.63 -15.37
N ASN A 163 -6.45 15.17 -14.18
CA ASN A 163 -5.42 15.77 -13.31
C ASN A 163 -4.91 14.78 -12.27
N GLN A 164 -3.88 15.17 -11.51
CA GLN A 164 -3.28 14.29 -10.50
C GLN A 164 -4.25 13.92 -9.38
N LEU A 165 -5.17 14.80 -8.98
CA LEU A 165 -6.15 14.50 -7.95
C LEU A 165 -7.06 13.33 -8.33
N PHE A 166 -7.53 13.28 -9.59
CA PHE A 166 -8.35 12.16 -10.05
C PHE A 166 -7.57 10.86 -10.12
N SER A 167 -6.29 10.89 -10.44
CA SER A 167 -5.44 9.70 -10.43
C SER A 167 -5.32 9.07 -9.04
N LEU A 168 -5.42 9.87 -7.97
CA LEU A 168 -5.34 9.41 -6.58
C LEU A 168 -6.57 8.60 -6.13
N PHE A 169 -7.66 8.58 -6.89
CA PHE A 169 -8.76 7.67 -6.60
C PHE A 169 -8.37 6.20 -6.81
N VAL A 170 -7.41 5.89 -7.70
CA VAL A 170 -6.90 4.54 -7.89
C VAL A 170 -6.27 3.99 -6.60
N PRO A 171 -5.28 4.65 -5.99
CA PRO A 171 -4.74 4.20 -4.70
C PRO A 171 -5.75 4.27 -3.56
N LEU A 172 -6.73 5.18 -3.58
CA LEU A 172 -7.81 5.19 -2.59
C LEU A 172 -8.64 3.91 -2.65
N PHE A 173 -9.07 3.48 -3.85
CA PHE A 173 -9.78 2.22 -4.02
C PHE A 173 -8.93 1.02 -3.61
N ALA A 174 -7.62 1.04 -3.87
CA ALA A 174 -6.71 0.00 -3.40
C ALA A 174 -6.71 -0.10 -1.87
N LEU A 175 -6.62 1.04 -1.15
CA LEU A 175 -6.67 1.05 0.32
C LEU A 175 -8.02 0.56 0.86
N VAL A 176 -9.14 0.98 0.26
CA VAL A 176 -10.48 0.51 0.64
C VAL A 176 -10.60 -1.00 0.44
N TYR A 177 -10.12 -1.53 -0.67
CA TYR A 177 -10.11 -2.97 -0.92
C TYR A 177 -9.27 -3.72 0.12
N ILE A 178 -8.04 -3.25 0.41
CA ILE A 178 -7.16 -3.85 1.42
C ILE A 178 -7.84 -3.84 2.80
N PHE A 179 -8.50 -2.75 3.15
CA PHE A 179 -9.29 -2.68 4.38
C PHE A 179 -10.40 -3.73 4.42
N CYS A 180 -11.21 -3.84 3.36
CA CYS A 180 -12.29 -4.82 3.28
C CYS A 180 -11.75 -6.26 3.38
N VAL A 181 -10.61 -6.56 2.75
CA VAL A 181 -9.97 -7.87 2.84
C VAL A 181 -9.43 -8.13 4.24
N SER A 182 -8.83 -7.12 4.89
CA SER A 182 -8.28 -7.24 6.25
C SER A 182 -9.35 -7.65 7.28
N LEU A 183 -10.60 -7.24 7.06
CA LEU A 183 -11.74 -7.66 7.89
C LEU A 183 -12.11 -9.13 7.71
N LYS A 184 -11.82 -9.71 6.54
CA LYS A 184 -12.13 -11.12 6.20
C LYS A 184 -10.97 -12.07 6.49
N MET A 185 -9.74 -11.59 6.54
CA MET A 185 -8.56 -12.41 6.87
C MET A 185 -8.65 -12.89 8.32
N LYS A 186 -8.62 -14.22 8.48
CA LYS A 186 -8.58 -14.90 9.80
C LYS A 186 -7.26 -15.61 9.96
#